data_03412c1438e83ef36884afda080db301
#
_entry.id   03412c1438e83ef36884afda080db301
#
_cell.length_a   1.000
_cell.length_b   1.000
_cell.length_c   1.000
_cell.angle_alpha   90.00
_cell.angle_beta   90.00
_cell.angle_gamma   90.00
#
_symmetry.space_group_name_H-M   'P 1'
#
loop_
_entity.id
_entity.type
_entity.pdbx_description
1 polymer ?
#
loop_
_entity_poly.entity_id
_entity_poly.type
_entity_poly.pdbx_seq_one_letter_code
_entity_poly.pdbx_strand_id
1 'polypeptide(L)'
;MAWAVRGRASSVFAPSVWHGPRDRPAVALTFDDGPSEATPEILEILARYHVPATFFQCGANVERLPAVARAVGQAGHAIGNHSHTHPLFCLRTPAAIEEDLRRAQETIEAHTGIRPEWLRAPFGVRWFGLARAQQRLKLVGVMWTAIGYDWSLKADAVVERLAARVSNGAILCLHDGRELRAKPDIGVTVETVQRLVPMLLDRGYTLETVSRLLCPTI
;
A
#
# COMPACT_ATOMS: atom_id res chain seq x y z
N MET A 1 -23.20 4.18 7.65
CA MET A 1 -22.14 3.29 8.24
C MET A 1 -21.02 2.97 7.25
N ALA A 2 -21.28 2.48 6.04
CA ALA A 2 -20.22 2.13 5.06
C ALA A 2 -19.23 3.27 4.75
N TRP A 3 -19.70 4.52 4.59
CA TRP A 3 -18.84 5.67 4.36
C TRP A 3 -17.91 5.96 5.55
N ALA A 4 -18.44 5.87 6.79
CA ALA A 4 -17.62 6.10 7.99
C ALA A 4 -16.47 5.10 8.12
N VAL A 5 -16.71 3.86 7.74
CA VAL A 5 -15.77 2.73 7.86
C VAL A 5 -14.75 2.70 6.73
N ARG A 6 -15.19 2.86 5.46
CA ARG A 6 -14.37 2.67 4.24
C ARG A 6 -14.26 3.91 3.35
N GLY A 7 -14.95 4.99 3.65
CA GLY A 7 -14.88 6.21 2.86
C GLY A 7 -13.49 6.83 2.93
N ARG A 8 -12.76 6.93 1.81
CA ARG A 8 -11.36 7.37 1.77
C ARG A 8 -11.09 8.71 2.49
N ALA A 9 -12.05 9.62 2.48
CA ALA A 9 -11.97 10.93 3.15
C ALA A 9 -12.58 10.94 4.56
N SER A 10 -13.06 9.80 5.07
CA SER A 10 -13.63 9.72 6.41
C SER A 10 -12.53 9.72 7.47
N SER A 11 -12.71 10.44 8.55
CA SER A 11 -11.86 10.42 9.75
C SER A 11 -12.58 9.90 11.00
N VAL A 12 -13.80 9.36 10.85
CA VAL A 12 -14.69 8.98 11.96
C VAL A 12 -14.01 8.00 12.92
N PHE A 13 -13.37 6.96 12.42
CA PHE A 13 -12.73 5.93 13.26
C PHE A 13 -11.22 6.10 13.36
N ALA A 14 -10.59 6.67 12.34
CA ALA A 14 -9.16 6.96 12.35
C ALA A 14 -8.83 7.96 11.23
N PRO A 15 -7.94 8.94 11.48
CA PRO A 15 -7.47 9.84 10.44
C PRO A 15 -6.67 9.06 9.40
N SER A 16 -6.83 9.45 8.12
CA SER A 16 -6.06 8.88 7.03
C SER A 16 -5.89 9.89 5.92
N VAL A 17 -4.70 9.92 5.30
CA VAL A 17 -4.45 10.65 4.06
C VAL A 17 -4.85 9.76 2.89
N TRP A 18 -5.40 10.34 1.83
CA TRP A 18 -5.84 9.59 0.65
C TRP A 18 -5.40 10.25 -0.66
N HIS A 19 -4.65 11.36 -0.54
CA HIS A 19 -4.26 12.21 -1.62
C HIS A 19 -3.12 13.14 -1.18
N GLY A 20 -2.12 13.36 -2.03
CA GLY A 20 -1.02 14.31 -1.81
C GLY A 20 -1.34 15.72 -2.33
N PRO A 21 -0.37 16.64 -2.31
CA PRO A 21 -0.47 17.96 -2.92
C PRO A 21 -0.86 17.91 -4.40
N ARG A 22 -1.56 18.94 -4.91
CA ARG A 22 -2.06 18.98 -6.30
C ARG A 22 -1.27 19.92 -7.21
N ASP A 23 -0.27 20.56 -6.68
CA ASP A 23 0.52 21.62 -7.30
C ASP A 23 1.60 21.11 -8.26
N ARG A 24 1.84 19.80 -8.27
CA ARG A 24 2.84 19.15 -9.14
C ARG A 24 2.35 17.82 -9.70
N PRO A 25 2.81 17.42 -10.90
CA PRO A 25 2.39 16.16 -11.53
C PRO A 25 3.13 14.96 -10.91
N ALA A 26 2.84 14.66 -9.63
CA ALA A 26 3.38 13.53 -8.93
C ALA A 26 2.27 12.59 -8.46
N VAL A 27 2.53 11.28 -8.45
CA VAL A 27 1.60 10.23 -8.01
C VAL A 27 2.35 9.16 -7.20
N ALA A 28 1.67 8.49 -6.29
CA ALA A 28 2.22 7.30 -5.62
C ALA A 28 1.55 6.04 -6.14
N LEU A 29 2.36 5.09 -6.62
CA LEU A 29 1.93 3.73 -6.87
C LEU A 29 2.12 2.91 -5.60
N THR A 30 1.08 2.22 -5.15
CA THR A 30 1.12 1.47 -3.89
C THR A 30 0.59 0.05 -4.07
N PHE A 31 1.16 -0.88 -3.31
CA PHE A 31 0.82 -2.30 -3.33
C PHE A 31 0.48 -2.78 -1.92
N ASP A 32 -0.58 -3.57 -1.79
CA ASP A 32 -1.05 -4.15 -0.53
C ASP A 32 -0.86 -5.67 -0.53
N ASP A 33 -0.96 -6.28 0.65
CA ASP A 33 -0.95 -7.73 0.92
C ASP A 33 0.41 -8.44 0.76
N GLY A 34 1.44 -7.78 0.28
CA GLY A 34 2.76 -8.38 0.10
C GLY A 34 3.53 -8.64 1.43
N PRO A 35 4.78 -9.15 1.32
CA PRO A 35 5.36 -9.65 0.09
C PRO A 35 4.77 -11.00 -0.34
N SER A 36 4.82 -11.28 -1.65
CA SER A 36 4.49 -12.57 -2.20
C SER A 36 5.65 -13.12 -3.06
N GLU A 37 5.53 -14.35 -3.50
CA GLU A 37 6.51 -14.97 -4.39
C GLU A 37 6.63 -14.27 -5.75
N ALA A 38 5.60 -13.51 -6.13
CA ALA A 38 5.59 -12.75 -7.38
C ALA A 38 5.94 -11.25 -7.19
N THR A 39 6.12 -10.76 -5.96
CA THR A 39 6.61 -9.39 -5.70
C THR A 39 7.90 -9.06 -6.47
N PRO A 40 8.89 -9.98 -6.63
CA PRO A 40 10.10 -9.73 -7.43
C PRO A 40 9.83 -9.31 -8.87
N GLU A 41 8.80 -9.85 -9.53
CA GLU A 41 8.42 -9.47 -10.89
C GLU A 41 8.00 -7.98 -10.97
N ILE A 42 7.27 -7.50 -9.95
CA ILE A 42 6.91 -6.08 -9.86
C ILE A 42 8.17 -5.23 -9.64
N LEU A 43 9.09 -5.66 -8.76
CA LEU A 43 10.35 -4.94 -8.53
C LEU A 43 11.19 -4.80 -9.79
N GLU A 44 11.26 -5.84 -10.63
CA GLU A 44 11.96 -5.80 -11.91
C GLU A 44 11.36 -4.77 -12.88
N ILE A 45 10.02 -4.66 -12.92
CA ILE A 45 9.35 -3.67 -13.77
C ILE A 45 9.65 -2.26 -13.26
N LEU A 46 9.51 -2.02 -11.94
CA LEU A 46 9.78 -0.72 -11.34
C LEU A 46 11.25 -0.30 -11.53
N ALA A 47 12.19 -1.23 -11.40
CA ALA A 47 13.61 -1.00 -11.64
C ALA A 47 13.91 -0.61 -13.09
N ARG A 48 13.26 -1.25 -14.08
CA ARG A 48 13.41 -0.93 -15.51
C ARG A 48 13.07 0.53 -15.82
N TYR A 49 12.10 1.09 -15.13
CA TYR A 49 11.68 2.48 -15.30
C TYR A 49 12.29 3.44 -14.27
N HIS A 50 13.13 2.95 -13.37
CA HIS A 50 13.75 3.72 -12.27
C HIS A 50 12.73 4.47 -11.41
N VAL A 51 11.58 3.86 -11.12
CA VAL A 51 10.50 4.46 -10.35
C VAL A 51 10.33 3.80 -8.98
N PRO A 52 10.21 4.59 -7.90
CA PRO A 52 9.91 4.08 -6.59
C PRO A 52 8.41 3.81 -6.42
N ALA A 53 8.07 2.98 -5.44
CA ALA A 53 6.69 2.68 -5.03
C ALA A 53 6.61 2.54 -3.50
N THR A 54 5.40 2.29 -2.98
CA THR A 54 5.19 1.97 -1.56
C THR A 54 4.47 0.63 -1.44
N PHE A 55 5.01 -0.26 -0.61
CA PHE A 55 4.48 -1.59 -0.36
C PHE A 55 3.96 -1.68 1.08
N PHE A 56 2.66 -1.86 1.25
CA PHE A 56 2.05 -2.12 2.55
C PHE A 56 2.07 -3.62 2.81
N GLN A 57 3.04 -4.06 3.63
CA GLN A 57 3.34 -5.47 3.85
C GLN A 57 2.57 -6.04 5.04
N CYS A 58 2.08 -7.27 4.90
CA CYS A 58 1.54 -8.06 6.00
C CYS A 58 2.67 -8.73 6.79
N GLY A 59 2.70 -8.57 8.11
CA GLY A 59 3.76 -9.13 8.94
C GLY A 59 3.94 -10.64 8.77
N ALA A 60 2.86 -11.42 8.69
CA ALA A 60 2.92 -12.86 8.45
C ALA A 60 3.55 -13.23 7.10
N ASN A 61 3.34 -12.42 6.05
CA ASN A 61 4.01 -12.62 4.76
C ASN A 61 5.49 -12.24 4.83
N VAL A 62 5.85 -11.22 5.62
CA VAL A 62 7.25 -10.87 5.88
C VAL A 62 7.98 -12.01 6.61
N GLU A 63 7.37 -12.63 7.64
CA GLU A 63 7.92 -13.82 8.31
C GLU A 63 8.16 -14.98 7.33
N ARG A 64 7.22 -15.18 6.40
CA ARG A 64 7.30 -16.25 5.40
C ARG A 64 8.32 -15.97 4.29
N LEU A 65 8.49 -14.72 3.87
CA LEU A 65 9.32 -14.29 2.76
C LEU A 65 10.28 -13.14 3.13
N PRO A 66 11.12 -13.29 4.16
CA PRO A 66 11.93 -12.18 4.69
C PRO A 66 12.95 -11.64 3.68
N ALA A 67 13.44 -12.46 2.77
CA ALA A 67 14.35 -12.04 1.71
C ALA A 67 13.66 -11.12 0.70
N VAL A 68 12.39 -11.42 0.33
CA VAL A 68 11.60 -10.59 -0.57
C VAL A 68 11.23 -9.27 0.10
N ALA A 69 10.80 -9.31 1.37
CA ALA A 69 10.51 -8.10 2.14
C ALA A 69 11.72 -7.14 2.18
N ARG A 70 12.92 -7.70 2.44
CA ARG A 70 14.17 -6.94 2.46
C ARG A 70 14.53 -6.35 1.11
N ALA A 71 14.33 -7.12 0.03
CA ALA A 71 14.60 -6.68 -1.34
C ALA A 71 13.76 -5.45 -1.73
N VAL A 72 12.52 -5.34 -1.27
CA VAL A 72 11.67 -4.15 -1.46
C VAL A 72 12.36 -2.89 -0.92
N GLY A 73 12.83 -2.93 0.33
CA GLY A 73 13.53 -1.79 0.95
C GLY A 73 14.87 -1.48 0.28
N GLN A 74 15.66 -2.52 -0.04
CA GLN A 74 16.96 -2.38 -0.70
C GLN A 74 16.85 -1.80 -2.11
N ALA A 75 15.74 -2.02 -2.80
CA ALA A 75 15.44 -1.43 -4.10
C ALA A 75 14.98 0.06 -4.01
N GLY A 76 14.97 0.65 -2.81
CA GLY A 76 14.59 2.06 -2.62
C GLY A 76 13.08 2.33 -2.54
N HIS A 77 12.28 1.29 -2.39
CA HIS A 77 10.85 1.43 -2.18
C HIS A 77 10.53 1.67 -0.70
N ALA A 78 9.42 2.36 -0.42
CA ALA A 78 8.94 2.52 0.94
C ALA A 78 8.14 1.29 1.39
N ILE A 79 8.27 0.94 2.67
CA ILE A 79 7.51 -0.14 3.30
C ILE A 79 6.54 0.47 4.31
N GLY A 80 5.26 0.11 4.20
CA GLY A 80 4.19 0.43 5.13
C GLY A 80 3.70 -0.82 5.87
N ASN A 81 2.96 -0.60 6.95
CA ASN A 81 2.32 -1.65 7.76
C ASN A 81 0.93 -1.96 7.19
N HIS A 82 0.67 -3.23 6.86
CA HIS A 82 -0.65 -3.72 6.44
C HIS A 82 -1.25 -4.71 7.44
N SER A 83 -1.00 -4.50 8.76
CA SER A 83 -1.30 -5.45 9.83
C SER A 83 -0.44 -6.73 9.77
N HIS A 84 -0.54 -7.58 10.79
CA HIS A 84 0.19 -8.83 10.81
C HIS A 84 -0.59 -9.96 10.14
N THR A 85 -1.87 -10.10 10.51
CA THR A 85 -2.72 -11.24 10.09
C THR A 85 -3.82 -10.85 9.09
N HIS A 86 -3.80 -9.64 8.57
CA HIS A 86 -4.80 -9.12 7.62
C HIS A 86 -6.25 -9.28 8.09
N PRO A 87 -6.60 -8.91 9.34
CA PRO A 87 -7.92 -9.16 9.87
C PRO A 87 -8.92 -8.08 9.42
N LEU A 88 -10.19 -8.43 9.39
CA LEU A 88 -11.25 -7.43 9.25
C LEU A 88 -11.44 -6.70 10.58
N PHE A 89 -10.97 -5.46 10.70
CA PHE A 89 -10.90 -4.72 11.97
C PHE A 89 -12.25 -4.53 12.67
N CYS A 90 -13.36 -4.46 11.93
CA CYS A 90 -14.69 -4.36 12.55
C CYS A 90 -15.13 -5.65 13.30
N LEU A 91 -14.39 -6.74 13.17
CA LEU A 91 -14.59 -7.98 13.93
C LEU A 91 -13.56 -8.15 15.05
N ARG A 92 -12.80 -7.11 15.38
CA ARG A 92 -11.72 -7.15 16.38
C ARG A 92 -11.95 -6.12 17.49
N THR A 93 -11.46 -6.45 18.67
CA THR A 93 -11.39 -5.48 19.77
C THR A 93 -10.30 -4.45 19.52
N PRO A 94 -10.38 -3.25 20.11
CA PRO A 94 -9.32 -2.24 20.03
C PRO A 94 -7.93 -2.77 20.43
N ALA A 95 -7.86 -3.59 21.48
CA ALA A 95 -6.61 -4.18 21.93
C ALA A 95 -6.04 -5.18 20.91
N ALA A 96 -6.89 -6.00 20.28
CA ALA A 96 -6.46 -6.94 19.26
C ALA A 96 -5.99 -6.23 17.97
N ILE A 97 -6.59 -5.08 17.61
CA ILE A 97 -6.13 -4.25 16.48
C ILE A 97 -4.73 -3.68 16.79
N GLU A 98 -4.55 -3.09 17.98
CA GLU A 98 -3.27 -2.50 18.38
C GLU A 98 -2.15 -3.55 18.42
N GLU A 99 -2.43 -4.73 18.96
CA GLU A 99 -1.48 -5.84 19.06
C GLU A 99 -1.08 -6.38 17.68
N ASP A 100 -2.04 -6.57 16.78
CA ASP A 100 -1.78 -7.07 15.43
C ASP A 100 -0.90 -6.06 14.63
N LEU A 101 -1.18 -4.76 14.75
CA LEU A 101 -0.38 -3.70 14.14
C LEU A 101 1.02 -3.60 14.74
N ARG A 102 1.15 -3.71 16.07
CA ARG A 102 2.44 -3.69 16.77
C ARG A 102 3.31 -4.87 16.33
N ARG A 103 2.74 -6.07 16.29
CA ARG A 103 3.43 -7.27 15.83
C ARG A 103 3.91 -7.11 14.38
N ALA A 104 3.07 -6.59 13.48
CA ALA A 104 3.48 -6.33 12.10
C ALA A 104 4.66 -5.36 12.04
N GLN A 105 4.61 -4.27 12.82
CA GLN A 105 5.67 -3.27 12.84
C GLN A 105 7.01 -3.83 13.30
N GLU A 106 7.00 -4.60 14.38
CA GLU A 106 8.19 -5.27 14.92
C GLU A 106 8.75 -6.32 13.95
N THR A 107 7.87 -7.12 13.32
CA THR A 107 8.26 -8.10 12.33
C THR A 107 8.90 -7.45 11.10
N ILE A 108 8.28 -6.41 10.55
CA ILE A 108 8.84 -5.70 9.39
C ILE A 108 10.20 -5.09 9.75
N GLU A 109 10.29 -4.39 10.87
CA GLU A 109 11.55 -3.79 11.33
C GLU A 109 12.66 -4.83 11.54
N ALA A 110 12.35 -5.95 12.19
CA ALA A 110 13.32 -7.01 12.45
C ALA A 110 13.88 -7.64 11.15
N HIS A 111 13.07 -7.80 10.12
CA HIS A 111 13.47 -8.45 8.88
C HIS A 111 14.03 -7.50 7.82
N THR A 112 13.63 -6.23 7.82
CA THR A 112 14.01 -5.25 6.78
C THR A 112 14.92 -4.16 7.28
N GLY A 113 15.01 -3.93 8.59
CA GLY A 113 15.66 -2.77 9.20
C GLY A 113 14.86 -1.47 9.07
N ILE A 114 13.65 -1.52 8.50
CA ILE A 114 12.80 -0.36 8.26
C ILE A 114 11.61 -0.43 9.22
N ARG A 115 11.46 0.61 10.06
CA ARG A 115 10.28 0.77 10.91
C ARG A 115 9.20 1.52 10.13
N PRO A 116 8.04 0.90 9.82
CA PRO A 116 6.98 1.58 9.09
C PRO A 116 6.42 2.79 9.83
N GLU A 117 6.19 3.88 9.11
CA GLU A 117 5.47 5.08 9.59
C GLU A 117 4.07 5.17 8.97
N TRP A 118 3.84 4.43 7.88
CA TRP A 118 2.59 4.42 7.13
C TRP A 118 1.80 3.14 7.41
N LEU A 119 0.50 3.30 7.57
CA LEU A 119 -0.44 2.20 7.80
C LEU A 119 -1.53 2.23 6.74
N ARG A 120 -1.81 1.08 6.13
CA ARG A 120 -3.07 0.89 5.43
C ARG A 120 -3.86 -0.21 6.13
N ALA A 121 -5.10 0.12 6.53
CA ALA A 121 -5.97 -0.84 7.19
C ALA A 121 -6.43 -1.91 6.19
N PRO A 122 -6.40 -3.21 6.54
CA PRO A 122 -6.94 -4.28 5.70
C PRO A 122 -8.34 -3.97 5.18
N PHE A 123 -8.60 -4.26 3.90
CA PHE A 123 -9.86 -3.95 3.21
C PHE A 123 -10.26 -2.46 3.22
N GLY A 124 -9.36 -1.55 3.63
CA GLY A 124 -9.67 -0.14 3.89
C GLY A 124 -10.64 0.08 5.06
N VAL A 125 -10.84 -0.94 5.90
CA VAL A 125 -11.80 -0.92 7.02
C VAL A 125 -11.15 -0.30 8.25
N ARG A 126 -11.60 0.90 8.64
CA ARG A 126 -11.20 1.56 9.89
C ARG A 126 -12.28 1.33 10.94
N TRP A 127 -11.88 1.11 12.19
CA TRP A 127 -12.79 0.75 13.26
C TRP A 127 -12.36 1.34 14.60
N PHE A 128 -13.20 1.16 15.62
CA PHE A 128 -12.92 1.61 16.98
C PHE A 128 -11.56 1.13 17.47
N GLY A 129 -10.79 2.02 18.09
CA GLY A 129 -9.46 1.75 18.60
C GLY A 129 -8.33 2.01 17.60
N LEU A 130 -8.59 2.07 16.28
CA LEU A 130 -7.55 2.25 15.28
C LEU A 130 -6.83 3.60 15.43
N ALA A 131 -7.56 4.70 15.69
CA ALA A 131 -6.94 6.01 15.90
C ALA A 131 -5.97 6.00 17.10
N ARG A 132 -6.33 5.32 18.18
CA ARG A 132 -5.46 5.16 19.36
C ARG A 132 -4.22 4.30 19.03
N ALA A 133 -4.41 3.21 18.30
CA ALA A 133 -3.29 2.37 17.85
C ALA A 133 -2.32 3.15 16.95
N GLN A 134 -2.83 3.93 15.98
CA GLN A 134 -2.02 4.82 15.15
C GLN A 134 -1.18 5.78 15.99
N GLN A 135 -1.80 6.44 16.97
CA GLN A 135 -1.09 7.39 17.84
C GLN A 135 0.03 6.71 18.65
N ARG A 136 -0.27 5.55 19.27
CA ARG A 136 0.71 4.83 20.10
C ARG A 136 1.87 4.25 19.31
N LEU A 137 1.58 3.76 18.12
CA LEU A 137 2.57 3.13 17.24
C LEU A 137 3.24 4.13 16.29
N LYS A 138 2.85 5.43 16.35
CA LYS A 138 3.31 6.51 15.47
C LYS A 138 3.08 6.18 13.98
N LEU A 139 1.89 5.66 13.66
CA LEU A 139 1.48 5.30 12.32
C LEU A 139 0.51 6.32 11.74
N VAL A 140 0.75 6.74 10.50
CA VAL A 140 -0.16 7.58 9.73
C VAL A 140 -0.98 6.70 8.79
N GLY A 141 -2.32 6.79 8.89
CA GLY A 141 -3.22 6.06 8.01
C GLY A 141 -3.15 6.55 6.56
N VAL A 142 -3.10 5.63 5.61
CA VAL A 142 -3.08 5.92 4.16
C VAL A 142 -4.20 5.16 3.47
N MET A 143 -5.06 5.91 2.79
CA MET A 143 -6.05 5.36 1.87
C MET A 143 -5.57 5.59 0.43
N TRP A 144 -6.45 5.53 -0.54
CA TRP A 144 -6.14 5.70 -1.96
C TRP A 144 -7.08 6.70 -2.64
N THR A 145 -6.60 7.32 -3.68
CA THR A 145 -7.42 8.09 -4.61
C THR A 145 -8.19 7.16 -5.53
N ALA A 146 -7.52 6.12 -6.02
CA ALA A 146 -8.12 5.07 -6.85
C ALA A 146 -7.55 3.70 -6.49
N ILE A 147 -8.41 2.67 -6.56
CA ILE A 147 -8.06 1.26 -6.37
C ILE A 147 -8.33 0.51 -7.66
N GLY A 148 -7.41 -0.39 -8.04
CA GLY A 148 -7.43 -1.11 -9.31
C GLY A 148 -8.53 -2.15 -9.40
N TYR A 149 -8.88 -2.84 -8.31
CA TYR A 149 -9.67 -4.08 -8.30
C TYR A 149 -9.00 -5.20 -9.12
N ASP A 150 -7.68 -5.25 -9.06
CA ASP A 150 -6.80 -6.18 -9.76
C ASP A 150 -6.96 -7.65 -9.34
N TRP A 151 -7.75 -7.91 -8.31
CA TRP A 151 -8.17 -9.26 -7.90
C TRP A 151 -9.46 -9.75 -8.61
N SER A 152 -10.17 -8.88 -9.35
CA SER A 152 -11.47 -9.18 -9.93
C SER A 152 -11.67 -8.70 -11.36
N LEU A 153 -10.82 -7.79 -11.84
CA LEU A 153 -10.86 -7.25 -13.19
C LEU A 153 -9.72 -7.81 -14.04
N LYS A 154 -9.84 -7.70 -15.37
CA LYS A 154 -8.74 -7.94 -16.30
C LYS A 154 -7.80 -6.73 -16.34
N ALA A 155 -6.54 -6.93 -16.74
CA ALA A 155 -5.53 -5.88 -16.75
C ALA A 155 -5.94 -4.62 -17.55
N ASP A 156 -6.56 -4.77 -18.72
CA ASP A 156 -7.10 -3.64 -19.50
C ASP A 156 -8.03 -2.75 -18.67
N ALA A 157 -9.01 -3.37 -18.01
CA ALA A 157 -9.99 -2.64 -17.20
C ALA A 157 -9.35 -1.98 -15.96
N VAL A 158 -8.32 -2.61 -15.39
CA VAL A 158 -7.55 -2.03 -14.27
C VAL A 158 -6.79 -0.80 -14.75
N VAL A 159 -6.07 -0.90 -15.87
CA VAL A 159 -5.32 0.23 -16.46
C VAL A 159 -6.26 1.38 -16.79
N GLU A 160 -7.34 1.13 -17.52
CA GLU A 160 -8.34 2.16 -17.86
C GLU A 160 -8.92 2.84 -16.62
N ARG A 161 -9.28 2.03 -15.62
CA ARG A 161 -9.85 2.50 -14.37
C ARG A 161 -8.90 3.44 -13.61
N LEU A 162 -7.64 3.08 -13.49
CA LEU A 162 -6.63 3.90 -12.80
C LEU A 162 -6.28 5.13 -13.63
N ALA A 163 -6.10 4.97 -14.94
CA ALA A 163 -5.81 6.05 -15.87
C ALA A 163 -6.89 7.15 -15.93
N ALA A 164 -8.15 6.77 -15.78
CA ALA A 164 -9.27 7.70 -15.73
C ALA A 164 -9.39 8.46 -14.39
N ARG A 165 -8.67 8.03 -13.35
CA ARG A 165 -8.74 8.60 -12.00
C ARG A 165 -7.43 9.21 -11.51
N VAL A 166 -6.38 9.08 -12.29
CA VAL A 166 -5.10 9.70 -11.98
C VAL A 166 -5.21 11.23 -12.06
N SER A 167 -4.61 11.89 -11.09
CA SER A 167 -4.48 13.36 -11.03
C SER A 167 -3.27 13.69 -10.17
N ASN A 168 -2.82 14.93 -10.19
CA ASN A 168 -1.73 15.37 -9.32
C ASN A 168 -2.00 15.00 -7.87
N GLY A 169 -1.05 14.38 -7.21
CA GLY A 169 -1.16 13.92 -5.83
C GLY A 169 -1.91 12.59 -5.65
N ALA A 170 -2.32 11.90 -6.72
CA ALA A 170 -3.07 10.65 -6.59
C ALA A 170 -2.24 9.54 -5.92
N ILE A 171 -2.88 8.77 -5.05
CA ILE A 171 -2.38 7.52 -4.49
C ILE A 171 -3.15 6.38 -5.15
N LEU A 172 -2.46 5.56 -5.94
CA LEU A 172 -3.02 4.43 -6.69
C LEU A 172 -2.77 3.14 -5.93
N CYS A 173 -3.79 2.31 -5.77
CA CYS A 173 -3.72 1.06 -5.01
C CYS A 173 -3.91 -0.15 -5.91
N LEU A 174 -2.93 -1.05 -5.87
CA LEU A 174 -2.89 -2.40 -6.43
C LEU A 174 -2.49 -3.38 -5.31
N HIS A 175 -2.29 -4.66 -5.65
CA HIS A 175 -1.93 -5.68 -4.68
C HIS A 175 -0.80 -6.56 -5.22
N ASP A 176 0.31 -6.67 -4.47
CA ASP A 176 1.41 -7.60 -4.77
C ASP A 176 1.29 -8.93 -4.01
N GLY A 177 0.18 -9.12 -3.30
CA GLY A 177 -0.25 -10.32 -2.63
C GLY A 177 -1.75 -10.58 -2.79
N ARG A 178 -2.27 -11.55 -2.05
CA ARG A 178 -3.71 -11.80 -1.87
C ARG A 178 -3.89 -12.25 -0.42
N GLU A 179 -4.06 -11.29 0.49
CA GLU A 179 -4.08 -11.53 1.92
C GLU A 179 -2.82 -12.32 2.35
N LEU A 180 -3.01 -13.48 3.00
CA LEU A 180 -1.90 -14.34 3.46
C LEU A 180 -1.70 -15.58 2.58
N ARG A 181 -2.25 -15.62 1.37
CA ARG A 181 -2.12 -16.77 0.47
C ARG A 181 -0.67 -16.94 0.02
N ALA A 182 -0.18 -18.16 0.10
CA ALA A 182 1.08 -18.53 -0.52
C ALA A 182 0.91 -18.65 -2.05
N LYS A 183 1.91 -18.20 -2.80
CA LYS A 183 1.94 -18.22 -4.27
C LYS A 183 0.64 -17.69 -4.91
N PRO A 184 0.20 -16.48 -4.55
CA PRO A 184 -1.01 -15.92 -5.10
C PRO A 184 -0.82 -15.64 -6.59
N ASP A 185 -1.88 -15.81 -7.38
CA ASP A 185 -1.90 -15.31 -8.74
C ASP A 185 -2.09 -13.80 -8.73
N ILE A 186 -1.04 -13.07 -9.14
CA ILE A 186 -1.05 -11.61 -9.33
C ILE A 186 -0.69 -11.21 -10.76
N GLY A 187 -0.84 -12.11 -11.72
CA GLY A 187 -0.50 -11.86 -13.13
C GLY A 187 -1.19 -10.62 -13.70
N VAL A 188 -2.45 -10.36 -13.30
CA VAL A 188 -3.18 -9.13 -13.65
C VAL A 188 -2.47 -7.88 -13.12
N THR A 189 -1.96 -7.93 -11.89
CA THR A 189 -1.22 -6.81 -11.29
C THR A 189 0.09 -6.57 -12.03
N VAL A 190 0.86 -7.63 -12.31
CA VAL A 190 2.12 -7.56 -13.08
C VAL A 190 1.88 -6.92 -14.45
N GLU A 191 0.92 -7.44 -15.23
CA GLU A 191 0.55 -6.87 -16.54
C GLU A 191 0.09 -5.41 -16.43
N THR A 192 -0.70 -5.10 -15.39
CA THR A 192 -1.15 -3.72 -15.14
C THR A 192 0.04 -2.79 -14.91
N VAL A 193 1.02 -3.18 -14.09
CA VAL A 193 2.19 -2.34 -13.77
C VAL A 193 3.06 -2.14 -15.02
N GLN A 194 3.27 -3.18 -15.84
CA GLN A 194 4.01 -3.08 -17.09
C GLN A 194 3.45 -2.02 -18.06
N ARG A 195 2.14 -1.80 -18.03
CA ARG A 195 1.44 -0.87 -18.93
C ARG A 195 1.18 0.49 -18.28
N LEU A 196 0.84 0.50 -17.00
CA LEU A 196 0.48 1.71 -16.27
C LEU A 196 1.69 2.62 -16.03
N VAL A 197 2.84 2.05 -15.65
CA VAL A 197 4.05 2.83 -15.35
C VAL A 197 4.51 3.67 -16.55
N PRO A 198 4.80 3.10 -17.73
CA PRO A 198 5.21 3.91 -18.88
C PRO A 198 4.13 4.92 -19.27
N MET A 199 2.85 4.55 -19.25
CA MET A 199 1.77 5.47 -19.59
C MET A 199 1.72 6.69 -18.63
N LEU A 200 1.98 6.51 -17.34
CA LEU A 200 2.04 7.63 -16.39
C LEU A 200 3.24 8.55 -16.65
N LEU A 201 4.38 7.96 -16.94
CA LEU A 201 5.61 8.70 -17.31
C LEU A 201 5.39 9.52 -18.60
N ASP A 202 4.79 8.90 -19.64
CA ASP A 202 4.47 9.56 -20.92
C ASP A 202 3.48 10.73 -20.75
N ARG A 203 2.61 10.66 -19.74
CA ARG A 203 1.72 11.76 -19.34
C ARG A 203 2.39 12.82 -18.49
N GLY A 204 3.70 12.72 -18.24
CA GLY A 204 4.48 13.68 -17.47
C GLY A 204 4.36 13.55 -15.96
N TYR A 205 3.81 12.45 -15.43
CA TYR A 205 3.80 12.21 -14.00
C TYR A 205 5.15 11.68 -13.51
N THR A 206 5.59 12.17 -12.34
CA THR A 206 6.64 11.50 -11.56
C THR A 206 5.99 10.50 -10.62
N LEU A 207 6.55 9.28 -10.53
CA LEU A 207 6.14 8.29 -9.55
C LEU A 207 7.00 8.45 -8.30
N GLU A 208 6.34 8.50 -7.15
CA GLU A 208 6.99 8.72 -5.86
C GLU A 208 6.51 7.73 -4.80
N THR A 209 7.30 7.55 -3.74
CA THR A 209 6.79 6.88 -2.54
C THR A 209 5.72 7.75 -1.86
N VAL A 210 4.86 7.15 -1.05
CA VAL A 210 3.88 7.91 -0.24
C VAL A 210 4.60 8.95 0.64
N SER A 211 5.74 8.59 1.22
CA SER A 211 6.55 9.52 2.03
C SER A 211 6.96 10.75 1.25
N ARG A 212 7.50 10.56 0.04
CA ARG A 212 7.97 11.67 -0.80
C ARG A 212 6.81 12.49 -1.37
N LEU A 213 5.70 11.82 -1.72
CA LEU A 213 4.50 12.51 -2.22
C LEU A 213 3.88 13.44 -1.17
N LEU A 214 3.82 13.00 0.10
CA LEU A 214 3.16 13.72 1.18
C LEU A 214 4.08 14.73 1.90
N CYS A 215 5.37 14.45 1.96
CA CYS A 215 6.38 15.28 2.61
C CYS A 215 7.54 15.52 1.62
N PRO A 216 7.32 16.29 0.54
CA PRO A 216 8.40 16.58 -0.40
C PRO A 216 9.54 17.29 0.33
N THR A 217 10.73 16.71 0.31
CA THR A 217 11.95 17.42 0.71
C THR A 217 12.18 18.55 -0.29
N ILE A 218 12.18 19.77 0.21
CA ILE A 218 12.56 20.98 -0.51
C ILE A 218 14.04 20.94 -0.85
#